data_bc6456f02c346d71e2fedc0c10f6d453
#
_entry.id   bc6456f02c346d71e2fedc0c10f6d453
#
_cell.length_a   1.000
_cell.length_b   1.000
_cell.length_c   1.000
_cell.angle_alpha   90.00
_cell.angle_beta   90.00
_cell.angle_gamma   90.00
#
_symmetry.space_group_name_H-M   'P 1'
#
loop_
_entity.id
_entity.type
_entity.pdbx_description
1 polymer ?
#
loop_
_entity_poly.entity_id
_entity_poly.type
_entity_poly.pdbx_seq_one_letter_code
_entity_poly.pdbx_strand_id
1 'polypeptide(L)'
;MSISRSEAAFVRQPAPQSPSPRLSRRAVLKTGLGLAGLAGLAGGGTGAHAAAEAAFDLVVTDYRPVPPRWPAGRRLSIAVIADLHAGGPNMGIDRVAQVVDTTNRLGCDLVVLLGDFFATHPFVTARVPHAAWAGELARLKAPLGVHAILGNHDWWYDVAGVRKALADVRIPLMENDAVPLGPPGRRVWLAGIGDQIAYRLGHDKFRGVDDLPGTLARVHSDDPVILLVHEPDIFPEVPDRVALTLAGHTHGGQIRVPGLWPRWVPSRYGARYAYGHVVESDRHLIVSGGLGTSKVPLRLGVPPEIVRVTLG
;
A
#
# COMPACT_ATOMS: atom_id res chain seq x y z
N MET A 1 -31.37 -49.76 -77.88
CA MET A 1 -30.89 -50.80 -76.95
C MET A 1 -29.94 -50.20 -76.01
N SER A 2 -30.38 -49.95 -74.77
CA SER A 2 -29.51 -49.55 -73.67
C SER A 2 -30.15 -50.04 -72.40
N ILE A 3 -29.43 -50.85 -71.68
CA ILE A 3 -29.86 -51.53 -70.46
C ILE A 3 -29.41 -50.68 -69.27
N SER A 4 -30.41 -50.17 -68.52
CA SER A 4 -30.18 -49.45 -67.27
C SER A 4 -29.91 -50.47 -66.17
N ARG A 5 -28.77 -50.35 -65.45
CA ARG A 5 -28.49 -51.05 -64.22
C ARG A 5 -28.92 -50.19 -63.02
N SER A 6 -29.82 -50.77 -62.27
CA SER A 6 -30.27 -50.26 -60.96
C SER A 6 -29.18 -50.46 -59.91
N GLU A 7 -28.67 -49.40 -59.27
CA GLU A 7 -27.85 -49.50 -58.07
C GLU A 7 -28.73 -49.52 -56.80
N ALA A 8 -28.66 -50.62 -56.08
CA ALA A 8 -29.33 -50.77 -54.80
C ALA A 8 -28.54 -50.01 -53.69
N ALA A 9 -29.15 -49.00 -53.09
CA ALA A 9 -28.60 -48.24 -51.99
C ALA A 9 -28.66 -49.11 -50.69
N PHE A 10 -27.47 -49.35 -50.13
CA PHE A 10 -27.31 -50.05 -48.86
C PHE A 10 -27.54 -49.05 -47.69
N VAL A 11 -28.68 -49.11 -47.01
CA VAL A 11 -28.99 -48.32 -45.82
C VAL A 11 -28.24 -48.93 -44.64
N ARG A 12 -27.20 -48.25 -44.15
CA ARG A 12 -26.53 -48.58 -42.87
C ARG A 12 -27.44 -48.23 -41.70
N GLN A 13 -27.78 -49.23 -40.90
CA GLN A 13 -28.41 -49.02 -39.61
C GLN A 13 -27.42 -48.35 -38.64
N PRO A 14 -27.88 -47.38 -37.82
CA PRO A 14 -27.02 -46.79 -36.81
C PRO A 14 -26.74 -47.78 -35.67
N ALA A 15 -25.48 -47.79 -35.20
CA ALA A 15 -25.05 -48.62 -34.07
C ALA A 15 -25.81 -48.22 -32.78
N PRO A 16 -26.06 -49.18 -31.88
CA PRO A 16 -26.75 -48.89 -30.62
C PRO A 16 -25.90 -47.95 -29.77
N GLN A 17 -26.49 -46.79 -29.41
CA GLN A 17 -25.88 -45.85 -28.48
C GLN A 17 -25.83 -46.47 -27.09
N SER A 18 -24.63 -46.59 -26.51
CA SER A 18 -24.44 -46.95 -25.12
C SER A 18 -25.09 -45.91 -24.20
N PRO A 19 -25.81 -46.33 -23.16
CA PRO A 19 -26.43 -45.37 -22.22
C PRO A 19 -25.34 -44.58 -21.50
N SER A 20 -25.39 -43.25 -21.62
CA SER A 20 -24.57 -42.35 -20.82
C SER A 20 -24.82 -42.59 -19.32
N PRO A 21 -23.77 -42.64 -18.49
CA PRO A 21 -23.93 -42.88 -17.05
C PRO A 21 -24.75 -41.76 -16.42
N ARG A 22 -25.97 -42.08 -16.02
CA ARG A 22 -26.83 -41.15 -15.25
C ARG A 22 -26.30 -41.06 -13.83
N LEU A 23 -25.64 -39.97 -13.48
CA LEU A 23 -25.27 -39.69 -12.10
C LEU A 23 -26.51 -39.72 -11.20
N SER A 24 -26.49 -40.55 -10.16
CA SER A 24 -27.61 -40.65 -9.23
C SER A 24 -27.71 -39.33 -8.41
N ARG A 25 -28.95 -38.90 -8.07
CA ARG A 25 -29.20 -37.73 -7.23
C ARG A 25 -28.39 -37.79 -5.92
N ARG A 26 -28.15 -38.96 -5.37
CA ARG A 26 -27.29 -39.21 -4.19
C ARG A 26 -25.80 -38.90 -4.47
N ALA A 27 -25.28 -39.22 -5.63
CA ALA A 27 -23.91 -38.96 -6.02
C ALA A 27 -23.71 -37.43 -6.20
N VAL A 28 -24.65 -36.75 -6.87
CA VAL A 28 -24.60 -35.27 -7.03
C VAL A 28 -24.67 -34.55 -5.69
N LEU A 29 -25.55 -35.00 -4.77
CA LEU A 29 -25.64 -34.41 -3.42
C LEU A 29 -24.38 -34.66 -2.58
N LYS A 30 -23.80 -35.83 -2.61
CA LYS A 30 -22.56 -36.15 -1.89
C LYS A 30 -21.36 -35.37 -2.42
N THR A 31 -21.25 -35.21 -3.74
CA THR A 31 -20.18 -34.41 -4.37
C THR A 31 -20.38 -32.94 -4.09
N GLY A 32 -21.62 -32.43 -4.13
CA GLY A 32 -21.94 -31.02 -3.80
C GLY A 32 -21.65 -30.68 -2.35
N LEU A 33 -22.01 -31.53 -1.39
CA LEU A 33 -21.69 -31.35 0.03
C LEU A 33 -20.18 -31.44 0.32
N GLY A 34 -19.47 -32.34 -0.37
CA GLY A 34 -18.01 -32.46 -0.27
C GLY A 34 -17.29 -31.20 -0.77
N LEU A 35 -17.70 -30.67 -1.92
CA LEU A 35 -17.15 -29.45 -2.48
C LEU A 35 -17.47 -28.20 -1.63
N ALA A 36 -18.69 -28.11 -1.08
CA ALA A 36 -19.06 -27.02 -0.18
C ALA A 36 -18.29 -27.10 1.14
N GLY A 37 -18.04 -28.28 1.68
CA GLY A 37 -17.22 -28.48 2.87
C GLY A 37 -15.76 -28.13 2.63
N LEU A 38 -15.16 -28.51 1.51
CA LEU A 38 -13.80 -28.15 1.13
C LEU A 38 -13.67 -26.65 0.87
N ALA A 39 -14.65 -26.02 0.22
CA ALA A 39 -14.67 -24.56 0.02
C ALA A 39 -14.81 -23.81 1.36
N GLY A 40 -15.60 -24.31 2.29
CA GLY A 40 -15.74 -23.76 3.64
C GLY A 40 -14.44 -23.87 4.44
N LEU A 41 -13.75 -25.03 4.39
CA LEU A 41 -12.46 -25.22 5.06
C LEU A 41 -11.35 -24.37 4.44
N ALA A 42 -11.29 -24.28 3.10
CA ALA A 42 -10.34 -23.43 2.40
C ALA A 42 -10.61 -21.95 2.69
N GLY A 43 -11.88 -21.52 2.69
CA GLY A 43 -12.27 -20.16 3.03
C GLY A 43 -11.96 -19.79 4.48
N GLY A 44 -12.24 -20.72 5.41
CA GLY A 44 -11.91 -20.54 6.84
C GLY A 44 -10.40 -20.47 7.07
N GLY A 45 -9.62 -21.36 6.43
CA GLY A 45 -8.16 -21.34 6.49
C GLY A 45 -7.56 -20.07 5.91
N THR A 46 -8.05 -19.60 4.77
CA THR A 46 -7.61 -18.34 4.15
C THR A 46 -7.93 -17.12 5.03
N GLY A 47 -9.13 -17.08 5.63
CA GLY A 47 -9.52 -16.01 6.55
C GLY A 47 -8.65 -15.97 7.80
N ALA A 48 -8.36 -17.13 8.40
CA ALA A 48 -7.46 -17.22 9.55
C ALA A 48 -6.04 -16.79 9.19
N HIS A 49 -5.53 -17.19 8.03
CA HIS A 49 -4.21 -16.77 7.53
C HIS A 49 -4.18 -15.26 7.33
N ALA A 50 -5.18 -14.67 6.66
CA ALA A 50 -5.26 -13.24 6.42
C ALA A 50 -5.31 -12.40 7.72
N ALA A 51 -5.96 -12.92 8.76
CA ALA A 51 -5.96 -12.30 10.09
C ALA A 51 -4.59 -12.43 10.76
N ALA A 52 -3.94 -13.60 10.65
CA ALA A 52 -2.61 -13.84 11.19
C ALA A 52 -1.55 -12.97 10.49
N GLU A 53 -1.58 -12.88 9.16
CA GLU A 53 -0.70 -12.00 8.38
C GLU A 53 -0.80 -10.55 8.85
N ALA A 54 -2.03 -10.02 9.02
CA ALA A 54 -2.25 -8.66 9.49
C ALA A 54 -1.75 -8.42 10.92
N ALA A 55 -1.89 -9.41 11.82
CA ALA A 55 -1.60 -9.26 13.23
C ALA A 55 -0.14 -9.56 13.61
N PHE A 56 0.51 -10.50 12.92
CA PHE A 56 1.78 -11.06 13.38
C PHE A 56 2.94 -10.79 12.43
N ASP A 57 2.69 -10.71 11.12
CA ASP A 57 3.75 -10.48 10.17
C ASP A 57 4.23 -9.00 10.20
N LEU A 58 5.51 -8.81 10.17
CA LEU A 58 6.16 -7.52 9.95
C LEU A 58 7.41 -7.76 9.14
N VAL A 59 7.40 -7.31 7.91
CA VAL A 59 8.53 -7.49 7.00
C VAL A 59 9.26 -6.17 6.76
N VAL A 60 10.51 -6.28 6.32
CA VAL A 60 11.26 -5.15 5.78
C VAL A 60 11.41 -5.37 4.28
N THR A 61 10.85 -4.47 3.49
CA THR A 61 10.93 -4.52 2.03
C THR A 61 12.02 -3.57 1.54
N ASP A 62 12.99 -4.10 0.80
CA ASP A 62 14.14 -3.33 0.32
C ASP A 62 13.96 -2.89 -1.13
N TYR A 63 14.16 -1.59 -1.39
CA TYR A 63 14.25 -1.03 -2.74
C TYR A 63 15.58 -0.32 -2.93
N ARG A 64 16.17 -0.48 -4.12
CA ARG A 64 17.42 0.18 -4.53
C ARG A 64 17.22 0.88 -5.88
N PRO A 65 16.40 1.93 -5.93
CA PRO A 65 16.19 2.67 -7.16
C PRO A 65 17.47 3.41 -7.56
N VAL A 66 17.63 3.61 -8.87
CA VAL A 66 18.71 4.41 -9.45
C VAL A 66 18.08 5.54 -10.28
N PRO A 67 17.53 6.58 -9.63
CA PRO A 67 16.89 7.66 -10.35
C PRO A 67 17.96 8.50 -11.08
N PRO A 68 17.71 8.96 -12.32
CA PRO A 68 18.67 9.77 -13.09
C PRO A 68 19.08 11.08 -12.40
N ARG A 69 18.20 11.62 -11.56
CA ARG A 69 18.43 12.84 -10.77
C ARG A 69 19.17 12.60 -9.47
N TRP A 70 19.50 11.36 -9.14
CA TRP A 70 20.30 11.06 -7.96
C TRP A 70 21.79 11.08 -8.29
N PRO A 71 22.61 11.88 -7.61
CA PRO A 71 24.04 11.98 -7.91
C PRO A 71 24.77 10.66 -7.66
N ALA A 72 25.56 10.24 -8.63
CA ALA A 72 26.38 9.03 -8.52
C ALA A 72 27.30 9.07 -7.28
N GLY A 73 27.39 7.94 -6.56
CA GLY A 73 28.21 7.80 -5.36
C GLY A 73 27.70 8.50 -4.11
N ARG A 74 26.54 9.18 -4.18
CA ARG A 74 25.87 9.74 -3.01
C ARG A 74 24.95 8.67 -2.40
N ARG A 75 25.31 8.14 -1.25
CA ARG A 75 24.49 7.15 -0.54
C ARG A 75 23.51 7.84 0.40
N LEU A 76 22.27 7.35 0.43
CA LEU A 76 21.24 7.72 1.38
C LEU A 76 20.33 6.50 1.63
N SER A 77 20.10 6.20 2.90
CA SER A 77 19.16 5.16 3.32
C SER A 77 17.95 5.80 4.01
N ILE A 78 16.75 5.38 3.62
CA ILE A 78 15.50 5.93 4.12
C ILE A 78 14.64 4.78 4.65
N ALA A 79 14.16 4.89 5.88
CA ALA A 79 13.08 4.02 6.38
C ALA A 79 11.74 4.73 6.19
N VAL A 80 10.80 4.05 5.57
CA VAL A 80 9.46 4.55 5.29
C VAL A 80 8.46 3.79 6.14
N ILE A 81 7.70 4.50 6.93
CA ILE A 81 6.56 4.03 7.72
C ILE A 81 5.32 4.68 7.12
N ALA A 82 4.39 3.89 6.61
CA ALA A 82 3.14 4.36 6.02
C ALA A 82 1.95 3.67 6.67
N ASP A 83 0.82 4.36 6.69
CA ASP A 83 -0.48 3.76 7.04
C ASP A 83 -0.41 2.98 8.35
N LEU A 84 0.05 3.64 9.42
CA LEU A 84 0.24 3.01 10.72
C LEU A 84 -1.08 2.48 11.28
N HIS A 85 -2.16 3.25 11.15
CA HIS A 85 -3.49 2.92 11.67
C HIS A 85 -3.43 2.33 13.08
N ALA A 86 -2.79 3.03 14.02
CA ALA A 86 -2.65 2.59 15.40
C ALA A 86 -4.01 2.33 16.04
N GLY A 87 -4.26 1.08 16.41
CA GLY A 87 -5.53 0.61 16.97
C GLY A 87 -5.66 -0.91 16.89
N GLY A 88 -6.41 -1.48 17.83
CA GLY A 88 -6.72 -2.92 17.78
C GLY A 88 -7.67 -3.28 16.60
N PRO A 89 -7.65 -4.54 16.14
CA PRO A 89 -6.92 -5.66 16.74
C PRO A 89 -5.43 -5.76 16.32
N ASN A 90 -4.99 -5.10 15.23
CA ASN A 90 -3.72 -5.45 14.58
C ASN A 90 -2.55 -4.54 14.99
N MET A 91 -2.81 -3.25 15.28
CA MET A 91 -1.78 -2.25 15.54
C MET A 91 -1.95 -1.61 16.94
N GLY A 92 -1.98 -2.46 17.96
CA GLY A 92 -1.92 -2.02 19.36
C GLY A 92 -0.58 -1.35 19.69
N ILE A 93 -0.48 -0.73 20.86
CA ILE A 93 0.71 0.05 21.24
C ILE A 93 1.99 -0.78 21.24
N ASP A 94 1.96 -2.02 21.67
CA ASP A 94 3.12 -2.92 21.66
C ASP A 94 3.59 -3.20 20.22
N ARG A 95 2.64 -3.25 19.29
CA ARG A 95 2.97 -3.42 17.87
C ARG A 95 3.59 -2.15 17.28
N VAL A 96 3.11 -0.97 17.67
CA VAL A 96 3.75 0.32 17.32
C VAL A 96 5.18 0.34 17.85
N ALA A 97 5.39 -0.06 19.11
CA ALA A 97 6.73 -0.17 19.69
C ALA A 97 7.63 -1.13 18.90
N GLN A 98 7.10 -2.29 18.48
CA GLN A 98 7.84 -3.25 17.63
C GLN A 98 8.24 -2.63 16.27
N VAL A 99 7.35 -1.86 15.64
CA VAL A 99 7.66 -1.13 14.38
C VAL A 99 8.81 -0.16 14.61
N VAL A 100 8.75 0.64 15.67
CA VAL A 100 9.78 1.61 16.02
C VAL A 100 11.14 0.92 16.29
N ASP A 101 11.15 -0.13 17.08
CA ASP A 101 12.36 -0.88 17.39
C ASP A 101 12.96 -1.54 16.14
N THR A 102 12.10 -2.06 15.25
CA THR A 102 12.55 -2.64 13.98
C THR A 102 13.13 -1.57 13.07
N THR A 103 12.47 -0.42 12.94
CA THR A 103 12.95 0.72 12.15
C THR A 103 14.31 1.20 12.65
N ASN A 104 14.48 1.36 13.95
CA ASN A 104 15.74 1.80 14.56
C ASN A 104 16.89 0.82 14.28
N ARG A 105 16.62 -0.51 14.27
CA ARG A 105 17.63 -1.52 13.92
C ARG A 105 18.12 -1.45 12.47
N LEU A 106 17.33 -0.84 11.56
CA LEU A 106 17.75 -0.65 10.17
C LEU A 106 18.89 0.38 10.05
N GLY A 107 19.04 1.29 11.02
CA GLY A 107 20.10 2.29 11.03
C GLY A 107 20.07 3.23 9.81
N CYS A 108 18.87 3.58 9.33
CA CYS A 108 18.72 4.46 8.17
C CYS A 108 19.10 5.91 8.49
N ASP A 109 19.53 6.62 7.45
CA ASP A 109 19.93 8.03 7.56
C ASP A 109 18.73 8.97 7.79
N LEU A 110 17.56 8.60 7.28
CA LEU A 110 16.31 9.35 7.33
C LEU A 110 15.14 8.41 7.66
N VAL A 111 14.19 8.87 8.45
CA VAL A 111 12.89 8.20 8.63
C VAL A 111 11.78 9.11 8.14
N VAL A 112 10.86 8.59 7.35
CA VAL A 112 9.68 9.32 6.87
C VAL A 112 8.40 8.59 7.24
N LEU A 113 7.40 9.34 7.69
CA LEU A 113 6.09 8.89 8.12
C LEU A 113 5.07 9.42 7.11
N LEU A 114 4.38 8.54 6.39
CA LEU A 114 3.55 8.93 5.25
C LEU A 114 2.05 9.04 5.57
N GLY A 115 1.71 9.35 6.83
CA GLY A 115 0.32 9.61 7.23
C GLY A 115 -0.48 8.39 7.65
N ASP A 116 -1.76 8.60 7.89
CA ASP A 116 -2.72 7.62 8.39
C ASP A 116 -2.29 6.98 9.71
N PHE A 117 -2.12 7.84 10.74
CA PHE A 117 -1.51 7.43 12.01
C PHE A 117 -2.39 6.56 12.88
N PHE A 118 -3.72 6.70 12.85
CA PHE A 118 -4.60 5.97 13.74
C PHE A 118 -5.75 5.26 13.03
N ALA A 119 -6.19 4.14 13.60
CA ALA A 119 -7.23 3.28 13.03
C ALA A 119 -8.63 3.90 13.14
N THR A 120 -9.39 3.85 12.04
CA THR A 120 -10.70 4.47 11.92
C THR A 120 -11.77 3.56 11.32
N HIS A 121 -11.42 2.33 10.96
CA HIS A 121 -12.36 1.35 10.39
C HIS A 121 -13.38 0.84 11.47
N PRO A 122 -14.55 0.34 11.05
CA PRO A 122 -15.62 -0.05 11.99
C PRO A 122 -15.28 -1.25 12.89
N PHE A 123 -14.20 -1.97 12.62
CA PHE A 123 -13.75 -3.13 13.38
C PHE A 123 -12.66 -2.80 14.41
N VAL A 124 -12.46 -1.54 14.76
CA VAL A 124 -11.50 -1.15 15.80
C VAL A 124 -11.97 -1.68 17.15
N THR A 125 -11.20 -2.59 17.74
CA THR A 125 -11.49 -3.23 19.02
C THR A 125 -10.93 -2.47 20.22
N ALA A 126 -9.85 -1.71 20.00
CA ALA A 126 -9.22 -0.86 21.01
C ALA A 126 -8.61 0.37 20.34
N ARG A 127 -8.90 1.54 20.88
CA ARG A 127 -8.29 2.80 20.41
C ARG A 127 -6.94 2.99 21.07
N VAL A 128 -5.95 3.40 20.31
CA VAL A 128 -4.66 3.87 20.80
C VAL A 128 -4.70 5.40 20.84
N PRO A 129 -4.56 6.03 22.02
CA PRO A 129 -4.56 7.48 22.12
C PRO A 129 -3.44 8.11 21.30
N HIS A 130 -3.66 9.31 20.75
CA HIS A 130 -2.66 10.02 19.95
C HIS A 130 -1.32 10.20 20.68
N ALA A 131 -1.36 10.57 21.96
CA ALA A 131 -0.16 10.72 22.79
C ALA A 131 0.62 9.39 22.94
N ALA A 132 -0.06 8.24 22.90
CA ALA A 132 0.59 6.95 23.07
C ALA A 132 1.38 6.55 21.82
N TRP A 133 0.74 6.52 20.63
CA TRP A 133 1.47 6.18 19.40
C TRP A 133 2.53 7.24 19.04
N ALA A 134 2.26 8.53 19.29
CA ALA A 134 3.25 9.58 19.07
C ALA A 134 4.44 9.43 20.01
N GLY A 135 4.20 9.07 21.29
CA GLY A 135 5.26 8.77 22.25
C GLY A 135 6.17 7.62 21.82
N GLU A 136 5.61 6.57 21.19
CA GLU A 136 6.42 5.51 20.59
C GLU A 136 7.21 6.03 19.39
N LEU A 137 6.57 6.77 18.47
CA LEU A 137 7.24 7.34 17.29
C LEU A 137 8.37 8.32 17.68
N ALA A 138 8.29 8.98 18.82
CA ALA A 138 9.35 9.84 19.34
C ALA A 138 10.66 9.08 19.65
N ARG A 139 10.62 7.74 19.77
CA ARG A 139 11.80 6.88 19.96
C ARG A 139 12.55 6.57 18.64
N LEU A 140 11.99 6.94 17.48
CA LEU A 140 12.66 6.79 16.20
C LEU A 140 13.94 7.63 16.15
N LYS A 141 14.99 7.09 15.51
CA LYS A 141 16.32 7.72 15.43
C LYS A 141 16.82 7.67 14.01
N ALA A 142 17.18 8.83 13.48
CA ALA A 142 17.87 8.95 12.19
C ALA A 142 18.75 10.21 12.18
N PRO A 143 19.97 10.15 11.60
CA PRO A 143 20.88 11.30 11.54
C PRO A 143 20.29 12.53 10.84
N LEU A 144 19.45 12.34 9.81
CA LEU A 144 18.76 13.41 9.09
C LEU A 144 17.35 13.68 9.63
N GLY A 145 17.00 13.06 10.76
CA GLY A 145 15.73 13.28 11.44
C GLY A 145 14.61 12.33 11.03
N VAL A 146 13.47 12.56 11.67
CA VAL A 146 12.19 11.89 11.42
C VAL A 146 11.22 12.96 10.94
N HIS A 147 10.61 12.78 9.79
CA HIS A 147 9.68 13.75 9.19
C HIS A 147 8.37 13.09 8.83
N ALA A 148 7.27 13.82 8.92
CA ALA A 148 5.94 13.30 8.69
C ALA A 148 5.16 14.12 7.66
N ILE A 149 4.24 13.48 6.95
CA ILE A 149 3.10 14.10 6.29
C ILE A 149 1.81 13.54 6.89
N LEU A 150 0.67 14.12 6.57
CA LEU A 150 -0.65 13.59 6.93
C LEU A 150 -1.22 12.74 5.82
N GLY A 151 -2.10 11.81 6.22
CA GLY A 151 -2.93 11.05 5.31
C GLY A 151 -4.42 11.39 5.44
N ASN A 152 -5.21 10.84 4.56
CA ASN A 152 -6.64 11.16 4.45
C ASN A 152 -7.45 10.75 5.69
N HIS A 153 -7.09 9.68 6.39
CA HIS A 153 -7.75 9.31 7.64
C HIS A 153 -7.46 10.29 8.76
N ASP A 154 -6.26 10.88 8.80
CA ASP A 154 -5.91 11.94 9.75
C ASP A 154 -6.81 13.16 9.54
N TRP A 155 -6.98 13.60 8.28
CA TRP A 155 -7.84 14.70 7.90
C TRP A 155 -9.32 14.43 8.17
N TRP A 156 -9.80 13.26 7.85
CA TRP A 156 -11.23 12.92 7.93
C TRP A 156 -11.74 12.77 9.35
N TYR A 157 -10.88 12.47 10.30
CA TYR A 157 -11.32 12.11 11.65
C TYR A 157 -10.79 13.02 12.76
N ASP A 158 -9.49 13.36 12.78
CA ASP A 158 -8.93 14.23 13.83
C ASP A 158 -7.58 14.86 13.44
N VAL A 159 -7.59 15.70 12.42
CA VAL A 159 -6.36 16.36 11.95
C VAL A 159 -5.70 17.24 13.03
N ALA A 160 -6.51 17.89 13.87
CA ALA A 160 -6.00 18.76 14.94
C ALA A 160 -5.27 17.94 16.02
N GLY A 161 -5.85 16.80 16.43
CA GLY A 161 -5.24 15.90 17.40
C GLY A 161 -3.95 15.28 16.88
N VAL A 162 -3.90 14.87 15.60
CA VAL A 162 -2.69 14.31 14.98
C VAL A 162 -1.57 15.37 14.90
N ARG A 163 -1.87 16.58 14.42
CA ARG A 163 -0.91 17.69 14.40
C ARG A 163 -0.34 18.01 15.77
N LYS A 164 -1.23 18.08 16.77
CA LYS A 164 -0.81 18.28 18.16
C LYS A 164 0.10 17.16 18.67
N ALA A 165 -0.25 15.92 18.42
CA ALA A 165 0.51 14.77 18.89
C ALA A 165 1.93 14.73 18.29
N LEU A 166 2.06 14.99 16.98
CA LEU A 166 3.36 15.09 16.32
C LEU A 166 4.18 16.28 16.84
N ALA A 167 3.54 17.44 17.03
CA ALA A 167 4.19 18.63 17.59
C ALA A 167 4.69 18.42 19.04
N ASP A 168 3.89 17.78 19.88
CA ASP A 168 4.24 17.49 21.29
C ASP A 168 5.52 16.62 21.37
N VAL A 169 5.75 15.75 20.40
CA VAL A 169 6.96 14.90 20.33
C VAL A 169 8.03 15.43 19.36
N ARG A 170 7.85 16.64 18.83
CA ARG A 170 8.80 17.34 17.95
C ARG A 170 9.12 16.60 16.67
N ILE A 171 8.17 15.87 16.10
CA ILE A 171 8.30 15.34 14.75
C ILE A 171 7.79 16.41 13.77
N PRO A 172 8.67 16.97 12.90
CA PRO A 172 8.28 17.94 11.90
C PRO A 172 7.22 17.40 10.96
N LEU A 173 6.13 18.15 10.83
CA LEU A 173 5.05 17.86 9.89
C LEU A 173 5.23 18.73 8.65
N MET A 174 5.27 18.10 7.50
CA MET A 174 5.44 18.76 6.21
C MET A 174 4.10 18.79 5.48
N GLU A 175 3.54 19.97 5.33
CA GLU A 175 2.30 20.20 4.57
C GLU A 175 2.56 21.31 3.57
N ASN A 176 2.78 20.96 2.30
CA ASN A 176 3.20 21.88 1.23
C ASN A 176 4.49 22.62 1.58
N ASP A 177 5.46 21.89 2.08
CA ASP A 177 6.73 22.45 2.52
C ASP A 177 7.93 21.64 2.00
N ALA A 178 9.10 22.26 1.94
CA ALA A 178 10.34 21.63 1.55
C ALA A 178 11.50 22.12 2.41
N VAL A 179 12.29 21.18 2.93
CA VAL A 179 13.45 21.48 3.78
C VAL A 179 14.72 20.83 3.25
N PRO A 180 15.85 21.52 3.31
CA PRO A 180 17.14 20.95 2.94
C PRO A 180 17.68 20.12 4.11
N LEU A 181 18.06 18.87 3.85
CA LEU A 181 18.68 17.95 4.81
C LEU A 181 20.14 17.70 4.47
N GLY A 182 20.97 17.55 5.48
CA GLY A 182 22.39 17.27 5.34
C GLY A 182 23.27 18.50 5.08
N PRO A 183 24.61 18.31 5.09
CA PRO A 183 25.57 19.41 4.96
C PRO A 183 25.66 19.90 3.51
N PRO A 184 26.20 21.11 3.28
CA PRO A 184 26.50 21.61 1.95
C PRO A 184 27.32 20.59 1.13
N GLY A 185 26.99 20.42 -0.16
CA GLY A 185 27.62 19.45 -1.05
C GLY A 185 27.09 18.01 -0.94
N ARG A 186 26.35 17.70 0.13
CA ARG A 186 25.61 16.43 0.29
C ARG A 186 24.15 16.63 0.63
N ARG A 187 23.63 17.83 0.37
CA ARG A 187 22.25 18.22 0.66
C ARG A 187 21.26 17.43 -0.21
N VAL A 188 20.14 17.06 0.40
CA VAL A 188 18.95 16.56 -0.27
C VAL A 188 17.75 17.40 0.17
N TRP A 189 16.88 17.75 -0.73
CA TRP A 189 15.61 18.35 -0.38
C TRP A 189 14.58 17.29 -0.05
N LEU A 190 13.99 17.39 1.12
CA LEU A 190 12.80 16.64 1.49
C LEU A 190 11.60 17.56 1.32
N ALA A 191 10.70 17.20 0.42
CA ALA A 191 9.47 17.93 0.14
C ALA A 191 8.27 17.06 0.57
N GLY A 192 7.27 17.67 1.19
CA GLY A 192 6.03 16.99 1.60
C GLY A 192 4.82 17.82 1.18
N ILE A 193 3.87 17.21 0.49
CA ILE A 193 2.63 17.87 0.09
C ILE A 193 1.48 17.57 1.06
N GLY A 194 0.47 18.42 1.05
CA GLY A 194 -0.79 18.17 1.73
C GLY A 194 -1.56 17.00 1.10
N ASP A 195 -2.55 16.50 1.81
CA ASP A 195 -3.37 15.37 1.39
C ASP A 195 -4.28 15.74 0.21
N GLN A 196 -4.34 14.86 -0.81
CA GLN A 196 -5.08 15.11 -2.07
C GLN A 196 -6.59 14.93 -1.92
N ILE A 197 -7.04 14.26 -0.85
CA ILE A 197 -8.45 13.97 -0.59
C ILE A 197 -8.88 14.36 0.82
N ALA A 198 -8.21 15.37 1.41
CA ALA A 198 -8.39 15.86 2.76
C ALA A 198 -9.85 16.12 3.15
N TYR A 199 -10.65 16.67 2.25
CA TYR A 199 -12.06 16.98 2.52
C TYR A 199 -12.99 16.11 1.71
N ARG A 200 -13.92 15.42 2.40
CA ARG A 200 -15.03 14.69 1.77
C ARG A 200 -16.15 15.64 1.39
N LEU A 201 -16.47 15.73 0.11
CA LEU A 201 -17.56 16.59 -0.41
C LEU A 201 -18.84 15.79 -0.72
N GLY A 202 -18.87 14.49 -0.39
CA GLY A 202 -19.96 13.54 -0.68
C GLY A 202 -19.83 12.85 -2.03
N HIS A 203 -20.47 11.69 -2.18
CA HIS A 203 -20.55 10.91 -3.42
C HIS A 203 -19.19 10.76 -4.16
N ASP A 204 -18.16 10.26 -3.45
CA ASP A 204 -16.81 10.03 -3.98
C ASP A 204 -16.11 11.29 -4.55
N LYS A 205 -16.58 12.47 -4.12
CA LYS A 205 -15.93 13.74 -4.42
C LYS A 205 -15.08 14.18 -3.25
N PHE A 206 -13.87 14.60 -3.56
CA PHE A 206 -12.90 15.06 -2.58
C PHE A 206 -12.32 16.41 -3.01
N ARG A 207 -11.78 17.14 -2.04
CA ARG A 207 -10.94 18.31 -2.26
C ARG A 207 -9.66 18.13 -1.46
N GLY A 208 -8.53 18.22 -2.15
CA GLY A 208 -7.22 18.20 -1.54
C GLY A 208 -6.85 19.53 -0.91
N VAL A 209 -5.74 19.49 -0.21
CA VAL A 209 -4.99 20.66 0.31
C VAL A 209 -3.55 20.63 -0.23
N ASP A 210 -3.27 19.73 -1.17
CA ASP A 210 -2.00 19.57 -1.84
C ASP A 210 -1.68 20.77 -2.75
N ASP A 211 -0.42 21.22 -2.69
CA ASP A 211 0.14 22.24 -3.58
C ASP A 211 1.54 21.81 -4.04
N LEU A 212 1.58 20.92 -5.02
CA LEU A 212 2.83 20.44 -5.59
C LEU A 212 3.70 21.57 -6.19
N PRO A 213 3.15 22.48 -7.02
CA PRO A 213 3.93 23.57 -7.56
C PRO A 213 4.50 24.50 -6.48
N GLY A 214 3.69 24.93 -5.49
CA GLY A 214 4.11 25.78 -4.40
C GLY A 214 5.14 25.11 -3.50
N THR A 215 5.01 23.80 -3.26
CA THR A 215 5.99 23.00 -2.51
C THR A 215 7.33 22.96 -3.23
N LEU A 216 7.34 22.66 -4.53
CA LEU A 216 8.58 22.58 -5.30
C LEU A 216 9.22 23.96 -5.54
N ALA A 217 8.45 25.05 -5.52
CA ALA A 217 8.98 26.41 -5.59
C ALA A 217 9.85 26.78 -4.37
N ARG A 218 9.72 26.06 -3.25
CA ARG A 218 10.58 26.21 -2.06
C ARG A 218 11.96 25.59 -2.21
N VAL A 219 12.18 24.78 -3.25
CA VAL A 219 13.47 24.16 -3.54
C VAL A 219 14.34 25.14 -4.32
N HIS A 220 15.35 25.71 -3.68
CA HIS A 220 16.14 26.80 -4.22
C HIS A 220 17.54 26.39 -4.76
N SER A 221 17.82 25.08 -4.89
CA SER A 221 19.08 24.58 -5.44
C SER A 221 18.85 23.36 -6.34
N ASP A 222 19.87 22.96 -7.08
CA ASP A 222 19.84 21.76 -7.93
C ASP A 222 20.06 20.44 -7.19
N ASP A 223 20.16 20.49 -5.86
CA ASP A 223 20.26 19.27 -5.05
C ASP A 223 19.04 18.36 -5.29
N PRO A 224 19.19 17.02 -5.21
CA PRO A 224 18.11 16.07 -5.47
C PRO A 224 16.93 16.27 -4.52
N VAL A 225 15.72 16.02 -5.01
CA VAL A 225 14.48 16.13 -4.26
C VAL A 225 13.87 14.77 -4.01
N ILE A 226 13.51 14.48 -2.77
CA ILE A 226 12.64 13.37 -2.37
C ILE A 226 11.29 13.97 -2.01
N LEU A 227 10.24 13.51 -2.67
CA LEU A 227 8.87 13.96 -2.48
C LEU A 227 8.08 12.95 -1.66
N LEU A 228 7.47 13.41 -0.57
CA LEU A 228 6.55 12.64 0.24
C LEU A 228 5.11 13.00 -0.14
N VAL A 229 4.32 12.00 -0.44
CA VAL A 229 2.90 12.12 -0.74
C VAL A 229 2.14 11.02 -0.01
N HIS A 230 0.91 11.26 0.41
CA HIS A 230 0.11 10.16 0.96
C HIS A 230 -0.46 9.32 -0.18
N GLU A 231 -1.23 9.93 -1.10
CA GLU A 231 -1.79 9.26 -2.26
C GLU A 231 -0.80 9.24 -3.43
N PRO A 232 -0.58 8.07 -4.06
CA PRO A 232 0.30 7.96 -5.23
C PRO A 232 -0.31 8.60 -6.50
N ASP A 233 -1.56 9.00 -6.46
CA ASP A 233 -2.34 9.47 -7.60
C ASP A 233 -1.84 10.79 -8.22
N ILE A 234 -1.04 11.54 -7.49
CA ILE A 234 -0.35 12.74 -8.00
C ILE A 234 0.83 12.41 -8.92
N PHE A 235 1.32 11.17 -8.93
CA PHE A 235 2.58 10.84 -9.59
C PHE A 235 2.66 11.22 -11.08
N PRO A 236 1.61 11.17 -11.89
CA PRO A 236 1.65 11.67 -13.26
C PRO A 236 1.99 13.17 -13.39
N GLU A 237 1.68 13.94 -12.35
CA GLU A 237 1.90 15.40 -12.30
C GLU A 237 3.28 15.76 -11.72
N VAL A 238 3.99 14.79 -11.10
CA VAL A 238 5.31 15.01 -10.51
C VAL A 238 6.32 15.28 -11.61
N PRO A 239 7.05 16.42 -11.58
CA PRO A 239 8.02 16.74 -12.63
C PRO A 239 9.31 15.94 -12.50
N ASP A 240 10.07 15.82 -13.58
CA ASP A 240 11.38 15.15 -13.65
C ASP A 240 12.43 15.72 -12.68
N ARG A 241 12.18 16.90 -12.11
CA ARG A 241 12.99 17.52 -11.07
C ARG A 241 13.07 16.67 -9.81
N VAL A 242 12.04 15.88 -9.51
CA VAL A 242 11.95 15.02 -8.33
C VAL A 242 12.70 13.71 -8.61
N ALA A 243 13.69 13.41 -7.77
CA ALA A 243 14.48 12.18 -7.90
C ALA A 243 13.70 10.94 -7.46
N LEU A 244 12.93 11.04 -6.39
CA LEU A 244 12.15 9.92 -5.86
C LEU A 244 10.87 10.42 -5.21
N THR A 245 9.76 9.77 -5.50
CA THR A 245 8.47 9.96 -4.79
C THR A 245 8.22 8.75 -3.89
N LEU A 246 7.79 9.01 -2.64
CA LEU A 246 7.42 7.99 -1.66
C LEU A 246 5.94 8.16 -1.30
N ALA A 247 5.16 7.08 -1.39
CA ALA A 247 3.71 7.10 -1.17
C ALA A 247 3.23 5.94 -0.28
N GLY A 248 2.06 6.10 0.34
CA GLY A 248 1.31 5.10 1.10
C GLY A 248 -0.10 4.89 0.54
N HIS A 249 -1.12 5.00 1.43
CA HIS A 249 -2.56 5.07 1.12
C HIS A 249 -3.21 3.79 0.57
N THR A 250 -2.58 3.14 -0.39
CA THR A 250 -3.21 2.06 -1.16
C THR A 250 -3.26 0.73 -0.41
N HIS A 251 -2.46 0.59 0.64
CA HIS A 251 -2.24 -0.68 1.36
C HIS A 251 -1.84 -1.85 0.44
N GLY A 252 -1.30 -1.57 -0.76
CA GLY A 252 -1.04 -2.59 -1.77
C GLY A 252 -2.30 -3.34 -2.24
N GLY A 253 -3.51 -2.75 -2.01
CA GLY A 253 -4.80 -3.40 -2.17
C GLY A 253 -5.20 -4.30 -1.00
N GLN A 254 -4.41 -4.35 0.07
CA GLN A 254 -4.61 -5.05 1.35
C GLN A 254 -4.90 -6.57 1.24
N ILE A 255 -5.70 -6.99 0.25
CA ILE A 255 -6.01 -8.39 -0.05
C ILE A 255 -5.67 -8.66 -1.53
N ARG A 256 -4.60 -9.44 -1.73
CA ARG A 256 -4.09 -9.85 -3.05
C ARG A 256 -4.11 -11.37 -3.15
N VAL A 257 -4.98 -11.89 -3.99
CA VAL A 257 -5.03 -13.31 -4.31
C VAL A 257 -4.18 -13.55 -5.55
N PRO A 258 -3.23 -14.50 -5.55
CA PRO A 258 -2.44 -14.84 -6.73
C PRO A 258 -3.32 -15.10 -7.96
N GLY A 259 -3.00 -14.47 -9.09
CA GLY A 259 -3.77 -14.57 -10.32
C GLY A 259 -5.04 -13.72 -10.38
N LEU A 260 -5.43 -13.07 -9.29
CA LEU A 260 -6.51 -12.08 -9.26
C LEU A 260 -5.92 -10.72 -8.92
N TRP A 261 -6.16 -9.77 -9.79
CA TRP A 261 -5.74 -8.39 -9.58
C TRP A 261 -6.51 -7.77 -8.40
N PRO A 262 -5.88 -6.95 -7.54
CA PRO A 262 -6.61 -6.32 -6.44
C PRO A 262 -7.73 -5.44 -6.99
N ARG A 263 -8.98 -5.79 -6.68
CA ARG A 263 -10.17 -5.04 -7.16
C ARG A 263 -10.45 -3.78 -6.35
N TRP A 264 -9.79 -3.63 -5.20
CA TRP A 264 -10.13 -2.64 -4.18
C TRP A 264 -8.92 -1.78 -3.83
N VAL A 265 -8.33 -1.13 -4.82
CA VAL A 265 -7.27 -0.15 -4.61
C VAL A 265 -7.91 1.24 -4.57
N PRO A 266 -7.71 2.02 -3.50
CA PRO A 266 -8.23 3.38 -3.42
C PRO A 266 -7.37 4.33 -4.27
N SER A 267 -7.43 4.18 -5.57
CA SER A 267 -6.71 4.98 -6.55
C SER A 267 -7.53 5.13 -7.81
N ARG A 268 -7.58 6.32 -8.40
CA ARG A 268 -8.20 6.56 -9.71
C ARG A 268 -7.51 5.83 -10.86
N TYR A 269 -6.28 5.38 -10.63
CA TYR A 269 -5.49 4.59 -11.59
C TYR A 269 -5.57 3.09 -11.33
N GLY A 270 -6.42 2.65 -10.40
CA GLY A 270 -6.57 1.25 -10.04
C GLY A 270 -5.25 0.68 -9.53
N ALA A 271 -4.82 -0.42 -10.14
CA ALA A 271 -3.63 -1.11 -9.66
C ALA A 271 -2.30 -0.57 -10.20
N ARG A 272 -2.32 0.45 -11.07
CA ARG A 272 -1.10 1.02 -11.67
C ARG A 272 -0.11 1.52 -10.63
N TYR A 273 -0.60 2.17 -9.58
CA TYR A 273 0.18 2.70 -8.47
C TYR A 273 -0.18 2.05 -7.14
N ALA A 274 -0.57 0.76 -7.17
CA ALA A 274 -1.05 0.10 -5.97
C ALA A 274 0.07 -0.29 -4.99
N TYR A 275 1.26 -0.62 -5.47
CA TYR A 275 2.30 -1.20 -4.62
C TYR A 275 3.66 -1.30 -5.33
N GLY A 276 4.71 -1.07 -4.59
CA GLY A 276 6.06 -1.37 -5.02
C GLY A 276 6.74 -0.23 -5.77
N HIS A 277 7.77 -0.56 -6.53
CA HIS A 277 8.57 0.40 -7.27
C HIS A 277 8.03 0.55 -8.70
N VAL A 278 7.61 1.74 -9.03
CA VAL A 278 7.10 2.13 -10.35
C VAL A 278 8.08 3.11 -10.99
N VAL A 279 8.37 2.91 -12.27
CA VAL A 279 9.20 3.82 -13.08
C VAL A 279 8.42 4.21 -14.32
N GLU A 280 8.23 5.52 -14.51
CA GLU A 280 7.56 6.08 -15.69
C GLU A 280 8.30 7.32 -16.17
N SER A 281 8.75 7.32 -17.42
CA SER A 281 9.51 8.44 -18.02
C SER A 281 10.68 8.88 -17.12
N ASP A 282 11.47 7.90 -16.62
CA ASP A 282 12.61 8.12 -15.73
C ASP A 282 12.28 8.70 -14.35
N ARG A 283 10.99 8.86 -14.02
CA ARG A 283 10.53 9.23 -12.68
C ARG A 283 10.29 7.99 -11.85
N HIS A 284 10.71 8.03 -10.59
CA HIS A 284 10.65 6.90 -9.68
C HIS A 284 9.63 7.15 -8.57
N LEU A 285 8.73 6.20 -8.37
CA LEU A 285 7.76 6.15 -7.28
C LEU A 285 7.91 4.84 -6.51
N ILE A 286 7.91 4.90 -5.19
CA ILE A 286 7.77 3.72 -4.34
C ILE A 286 6.48 3.87 -3.53
N VAL A 287 5.60 2.89 -3.65
CA VAL A 287 4.34 2.83 -2.92
C VAL A 287 4.42 1.73 -1.88
N SER A 288 4.33 2.10 -0.61
CA SER A 288 4.33 1.16 0.51
C SER A 288 2.98 0.44 0.62
N GLY A 289 3.03 -0.84 1.02
CA GLY A 289 1.84 -1.58 1.43
C GLY A 289 1.32 -1.19 2.80
N GLY A 290 2.04 -0.35 3.53
CA GLY A 290 1.64 0.14 4.84
C GLY A 290 1.69 -0.91 5.96
N LEU A 291 1.42 -0.49 7.17
CA LEU A 291 1.53 -1.30 8.38
C LEU A 291 0.18 -1.78 8.92
N GLY A 292 -0.76 -0.88 9.06
CA GLY A 292 -2.08 -1.16 9.63
C GLY A 292 -3.09 -1.69 8.63
N THR A 293 -4.35 -1.53 8.94
CA THR A 293 -5.48 -1.94 8.10
C THR A 293 -6.50 -0.83 7.99
N SER A 294 -7.10 -0.63 6.83
CA SER A 294 -8.03 0.47 6.57
C SER A 294 -9.51 0.05 6.65
N LYS A 295 -9.98 -0.86 5.81
CA LYS A 295 -11.42 -1.21 5.72
C LYS A 295 -11.82 -2.41 6.58
N VAL A 296 -10.99 -3.42 6.59
CA VAL A 296 -11.17 -4.68 7.34
C VAL A 296 -9.86 -5.05 8.04
N PRO A 297 -9.89 -5.72 9.19
CA PRO A 297 -8.68 -6.06 9.94
C PRO A 297 -7.96 -7.30 9.39
N LEU A 298 -7.84 -7.40 8.06
CA LEU A 298 -7.27 -8.55 7.35
C LEU A 298 -6.24 -8.07 6.34
N ARG A 299 -5.16 -8.85 6.14
CA ARG A 299 -4.22 -8.71 5.04
C ARG A 299 -4.00 -10.07 4.39
N LEU A 300 -3.83 -10.12 3.07
CA LEU A 300 -3.53 -11.34 2.35
C LEU A 300 -2.59 -11.05 1.17
N GLY A 301 -1.38 -11.59 1.23
CA GLY A 301 -0.36 -11.39 0.20
C GLY A 301 0.21 -9.96 0.12
N VAL A 302 -0.02 -9.17 1.16
CA VAL A 302 0.57 -7.85 1.40
C VAL A 302 0.78 -7.70 2.91
N PRO A 303 1.81 -8.34 3.48
CA PRO A 303 2.07 -8.25 4.91
C PRO A 303 2.36 -6.81 5.34
N PRO A 304 2.12 -6.47 6.61
CA PRO A 304 2.59 -5.21 7.18
C PRO A 304 4.08 -5.02 6.94
N GLU A 305 4.47 -3.86 6.38
CA GLU A 305 5.86 -3.64 6.00
C GLU A 305 6.43 -2.30 6.46
N ILE A 306 7.71 -2.31 6.77
CA ILE A 306 8.59 -1.14 6.77
C ILE A 306 9.35 -1.18 5.47
N VAL A 307 9.29 -0.11 4.69
CA VAL A 307 10.08 -0.04 3.45
C VAL A 307 11.44 0.59 3.75
N ARG A 308 12.52 -0.08 3.29
CA ARG A 308 13.85 0.51 3.30
C ARG A 308 14.27 0.84 1.87
N VAL A 309 14.55 2.12 1.63
CA VAL A 309 15.07 2.60 0.34
C VAL A 309 16.54 2.92 0.49
N THR A 310 17.35 2.43 -0.43
CA THR A 310 18.78 2.78 -0.51
C THR A 310 19.05 3.40 -1.87
N LEU A 311 19.48 4.65 -1.88
CA LEU A 311 19.90 5.43 -3.04
C LEU A 311 21.44 5.49 -3.09
N GLY A 312 22.02 5.38 -4.30
CA GLY A 312 23.49 5.51 -4.55
C GLY A 312 24.21 4.25 -4.94
#